data_65fbcaa0bef92cab32364bb03f7c1a3a
#
_entry.id   65fbcaa0bef92cab32364bb03f7c1a3a
#
_cell.length_a   1.000
_cell.length_b   1.000
_cell.length_c   1.000
_cell.angle_alpha   90.00
_cell.angle_beta   90.00
_cell.angle_gamma   90.00
#
_symmetry.space_group_name_H-M   'P 1'
#
loop_
_entity.id
_entity.type
_entity.pdbx_description
1 polymer ?
#
loop_
_entity_poly.entity_id
_entity_poly.type
_entity_poly.pdbx_seq_one_letter_code
_entity_poly.pdbx_strand_id
1 'polypeptide(L)'
;LAQRGLLTVLASSKTFAEMEDLQRQAGLPPQPFIFENGGGIGWPLGQWPAQAVGETVGEAAGEAAGEAAGGGLVQGAYGAIAAAGDLTKLGAILAELASAGEFRFRRFDELPLETISNLTGLDPRLAALARQRLTSLPLLWEDGSDKLTGLQQALAAHGLGAVSGGQFVHVGPPCDKATALTRVRQWLGGQAAMGGMLACGDSDNDRGLLEAADLALVFSSAKRPPLPLSRPCTVVQAGGPGPWLAAVEAALESSQAS
;
A
#
# COMPACT_ATOMS: atom_id res chain seq x y z
N LEU A 1 -20.25 -0.72 -8.52
CA LEU A 1 -19.10 -0.98 -9.41
C LEU A 1 -19.14 -2.42 -9.92
N ALA A 2 -19.19 -3.43 -9.04
CA ALA A 2 -19.19 -4.84 -9.45
C ALA A 2 -20.35 -5.19 -10.42
N GLN A 3 -21.55 -4.65 -10.22
CA GLN A 3 -22.68 -4.83 -11.15
C GLN A 3 -22.44 -4.25 -12.55
N ARG A 4 -21.49 -3.34 -12.69
CA ARG A 4 -21.04 -2.77 -13.98
C ARG A 4 -19.85 -3.52 -14.58
N GLY A 5 -19.46 -4.68 -14.03
CA GLY A 5 -18.31 -5.45 -14.48
C GLY A 5 -16.96 -4.80 -14.14
N LEU A 6 -16.92 -3.85 -13.19
CA LEU A 6 -15.71 -3.14 -12.80
C LEU A 6 -15.01 -3.86 -11.65
N LEU A 7 -13.73 -4.17 -11.84
CA LEU A 7 -12.87 -4.64 -10.77
C LEU A 7 -12.40 -3.46 -9.92
N THR A 8 -12.57 -3.56 -8.61
CA THR A 8 -12.04 -2.58 -7.66
C THR A 8 -10.77 -3.14 -7.01
N VAL A 9 -9.70 -2.35 -6.99
CA VAL A 9 -8.46 -2.67 -6.29
C VAL A 9 -8.20 -1.58 -5.26
N LEU A 10 -8.19 -1.94 -3.98
CA LEU A 10 -7.86 -1.00 -2.91
C LEU A 10 -6.34 -0.90 -2.79
N ALA A 11 -5.77 0.31 -2.70
CA ALA A 11 -4.33 0.52 -2.56
C ALA A 11 -4.00 1.42 -1.37
N SER A 12 -3.18 0.94 -0.43
CA SER A 12 -2.93 1.63 0.83
C SER A 12 -1.52 1.41 1.36
N SER A 13 -1.09 2.28 2.30
CA SER A 13 0.07 2.06 3.18
C SER A 13 -0.23 1.11 4.34
N LYS A 14 -1.49 0.71 4.52
CA LYS A 14 -1.94 -0.23 5.56
C LYS A 14 -1.33 -1.61 5.35
N THR A 15 -1.25 -2.39 6.44
CA THR A 15 -0.82 -3.78 6.41
C THR A 15 -1.86 -4.67 5.71
N PHE A 16 -1.46 -5.88 5.37
CA PHE A 16 -2.39 -6.91 4.87
C PHE A 16 -3.55 -7.13 5.84
N ALA A 17 -3.26 -7.30 7.13
CA ALA A 17 -4.27 -7.52 8.17
C ALA A 17 -5.25 -6.35 8.33
N GLU A 18 -4.77 -5.11 8.22
CA GLU A 18 -5.64 -3.93 8.23
C GLU A 18 -6.55 -3.87 6.99
N MET A 19 -6.05 -4.25 5.81
CA MET A 19 -6.84 -4.23 4.57
C MET A 19 -7.93 -5.30 4.57
N GLU A 20 -7.64 -6.49 5.08
CA GLU A 20 -8.63 -7.54 5.25
C GLU A 20 -9.72 -7.10 6.25
N ASP A 21 -9.31 -6.58 7.41
CA ASP A 21 -10.22 -6.08 8.43
C ASP A 21 -11.11 -4.95 7.92
N LEU A 22 -10.55 -4.00 7.18
CA LEU A 22 -11.28 -2.90 6.56
C LEU A 22 -12.41 -3.40 5.66
N GLN A 23 -12.12 -4.33 4.76
CA GLN A 23 -13.13 -4.88 3.85
C GLN A 23 -14.22 -5.64 4.60
N ARG A 24 -13.84 -6.44 5.59
CA ARG A 24 -14.77 -7.19 6.43
C ARG A 24 -15.70 -6.26 7.21
N GLN A 25 -15.18 -5.19 7.82
CA GLN A 25 -15.98 -4.22 8.56
C GLN A 25 -16.91 -3.41 7.66
N ALA A 26 -16.46 -3.08 6.45
CA ALA A 26 -17.28 -2.38 5.46
C ALA A 26 -18.33 -3.28 4.81
N GLY A 27 -18.38 -4.58 5.13
CA GLY A 27 -19.30 -5.53 4.51
C GLY A 27 -19.08 -5.70 3.01
N LEU A 28 -17.87 -5.41 2.52
CA LEU A 28 -17.55 -5.56 1.11
C LEU A 28 -17.32 -7.04 0.77
N PRO A 29 -17.75 -7.48 -0.41
CA PRO A 29 -17.27 -8.77 -0.92
C PRO A 29 -15.75 -8.71 -1.06
N PRO A 30 -15.04 -9.83 -0.90
CA PRO A 30 -13.58 -9.84 -1.05
C PRO A 30 -13.14 -9.24 -2.38
N GLN A 31 -12.30 -8.21 -2.32
CA GLN A 31 -11.71 -7.50 -3.46
C GLN A 31 -10.19 -7.59 -3.38
N PRO A 32 -9.46 -7.65 -4.51
CA PRO A 32 -8.02 -7.54 -4.47
C PRO A 32 -7.57 -6.20 -3.87
N PHE A 33 -6.43 -6.21 -3.21
CA PHE A 33 -5.86 -4.99 -2.63
C PHE A 33 -4.33 -4.99 -2.69
N ILE A 34 -3.78 -3.78 -2.71
CA ILE A 34 -2.35 -3.51 -2.62
C ILE A 34 -2.09 -2.97 -1.21
N PHE A 35 -1.17 -3.58 -0.49
CA PHE A 35 -0.81 -3.21 0.87
C PHE A 35 0.63 -2.71 0.99
N GLU A 36 0.93 -2.02 2.10
CA GLU A 36 2.25 -1.47 2.41
C GLU A 36 2.88 -0.67 1.25
N ASN A 37 2.09 0.24 0.63
CA ASN A 37 2.52 1.11 -0.48
C ASN A 37 3.00 0.37 -1.74
N GLY A 38 2.51 -0.83 -2.00
CA GLY A 38 2.95 -1.65 -3.12
C GLY A 38 3.90 -2.78 -2.71
N GLY A 39 4.18 -2.92 -1.41
CA GLY A 39 5.00 -4.00 -0.87
C GLY A 39 4.37 -5.38 -1.07
N GLY A 40 3.05 -5.45 -1.25
CA GLY A 40 2.39 -6.70 -1.58
C GLY A 40 0.99 -6.54 -2.14
N ILE A 41 0.46 -7.65 -2.63
CA ILE A 41 -0.87 -7.76 -3.23
C ILE A 41 -1.62 -8.87 -2.51
N GLY A 42 -2.78 -8.53 -1.93
CA GLY A 42 -3.75 -9.47 -1.39
C GLY A 42 -4.80 -9.81 -2.45
N TRP A 43 -5.12 -11.10 -2.58
CA TRP A 43 -6.08 -11.59 -3.57
C TRP A 43 -7.10 -12.54 -2.91
N PRO A 44 -8.40 -12.45 -3.25
CA PRO A 44 -9.41 -13.36 -2.70
C PRO A 44 -9.11 -14.82 -3.02
N LEU A 45 -9.20 -15.70 -2.03
CA LEU A 45 -9.07 -17.15 -2.24
C LEU A 45 -10.17 -17.65 -3.19
N GLY A 46 -9.83 -18.60 -4.06
CA GLY A 46 -10.73 -19.12 -5.08
C GLY A 46 -10.85 -18.26 -6.35
N GLN A 47 -10.28 -17.04 -6.33
CA GLN A 47 -10.19 -16.17 -7.52
C GLN A 47 -8.72 -15.89 -7.88
N TRP A 48 -7.80 -16.70 -7.38
CA TRP A 48 -6.36 -16.50 -7.58
C TRP A 48 -6.00 -16.57 -9.07
N PRO A 49 -5.31 -15.57 -9.62
CA PRO A 49 -4.95 -15.57 -11.02
C PRO A 49 -3.97 -16.70 -11.34
N ALA A 50 -4.22 -17.45 -12.40
CA ALA A 50 -3.34 -18.55 -12.80
C ALA A 50 -1.89 -18.09 -13.06
N GLN A 51 -1.72 -16.86 -13.53
CA GLN A 51 -0.43 -16.24 -13.83
C GLN A 51 0.37 -15.89 -12.55
N ALA A 52 -0.28 -15.79 -11.39
CA ALA A 52 0.36 -15.54 -10.11
C ALA A 52 0.87 -16.84 -9.43
N VAL A 53 0.51 -17.99 -9.97
CA VAL A 53 0.97 -19.30 -9.47
C VAL A 53 2.47 -19.44 -9.72
N GLY A 54 3.26 -19.63 -8.65
CA GLY A 54 4.73 -19.73 -8.72
C GLY A 54 5.48 -18.45 -8.40
N GLU A 55 4.81 -17.32 -8.19
CA GLU A 55 5.44 -16.13 -7.63
C GLU A 55 5.59 -16.28 -6.11
N THR A 56 6.84 -16.30 -5.64
CA THR A 56 7.16 -16.61 -4.23
C THR A 56 6.94 -15.41 -3.31
N VAL A 57 6.40 -15.69 -2.12
CA VAL A 57 6.61 -14.89 -0.92
C VAL A 57 7.99 -15.26 -0.36
N GLY A 58 8.79 -14.29 0.05
CA GLY A 58 10.01 -14.54 0.79
C GLY A 58 9.72 -15.34 2.09
N GLU A 59 10.67 -16.15 2.55
CA GLU A 59 10.57 -17.13 3.66
C GLU A 59 10.23 -16.55 5.06
N ALA A 60 9.80 -15.29 5.17
CA ALA A 60 9.65 -14.58 6.45
C ALA A 60 8.23 -14.55 7.04
N ALA A 61 7.28 -15.35 6.55
CA ALA A 61 5.95 -15.44 7.16
C ALA A 61 5.99 -16.47 8.29
N GLY A 62 5.98 -15.99 9.55
CA GLY A 62 5.98 -16.84 10.74
C GLY A 62 4.79 -17.81 10.81
N GLU A 63 4.88 -18.77 11.74
CA GLU A 63 4.04 -19.98 11.93
C GLU A 63 2.50 -19.80 12.00
N ALA A 64 1.97 -18.58 11.88
CA ALA A 64 0.52 -18.30 11.96
C ALA A 64 -0.20 -18.21 10.60
N ALA A 65 0.53 -18.32 9.49
CA ALA A 65 -0.03 -18.17 8.15
C ALA A 65 0.15 -19.47 7.35
N GLY A 66 -0.95 -20.01 6.83
CA GLY A 66 -0.89 -21.16 5.91
C GLY A 66 -0.30 -20.78 4.55
N GLU A 67 0.36 -21.73 3.89
CA GLU A 67 0.88 -21.54 2.53
C GLU A 67 -0.24 -21.66 1.49
N ALA A 68 -0.32 -20.71 0.54
CA ALA A 68 -1.12 -20.86 -0.67
C ALA A 68 -0.38 -21.74 -1.68
N ALA A 69 -1.12 -22.47 -2.51
CA ALA A 69 -0.53 -23.22 -3.62
C ALA A 69 0.25 -22.25 -4.53
N GLY A 70 1.59 -22.28 -4.46
CA GLY A 70 2.47 -21.38 -5.19
C GLY A 70 3.38 -20.49 -4.34
N GLY A 71 3.46 -20.70 -2.99
CA GLY A 71 4.40 -20.00 -2.09
C GLY A 71 3.89 -18.66 -1.57
N GLY A 72 2.57 -18.44 -1.52
CA GLY A 72 1.96 -17.23 -0.96
C GLY A 72 1.50 -17.40 0.50
N LEU A 73 1.38 -16.30 1.22
CA LEU A 73 0.76 -16.22 2.54
C LEU A 73 -0.76 -16.38 2.40
N VAL A 74 -1.39 -17.21 3.24
CA VAL A 74 -2.87 -17.28 3.36
C VAL A 74 -3.30 -16.77 4.71
N GLN A 75 -4.22 -15.80 4.74
CA GLN A 75 -4.83 -15.29 5.95
C GLN A 75 -6.31 -14.97 5.68
N GLY A 76 -7.21 -15.55 6.47
CA GLY A 76 -8.64 -15.33 6.32
C GLY A 76 -9.16 -15.74 4.94
N ALA A 77 -9.80 -14.80 4.24
CA ALA A 77 -10.37 -15.02 2.91
C ALA A 77 -9.39 -14.71 1.76
N TYR A 78 -8.12 -14.42 2.05
CA TYR A 78 -7.15 -13.93 1.07
C TYR A 78 -5.86 -14.74 1.06
N GLY A 79 -5.25 -14.82 -0.12
CA GLY A 79 -3.84 -15.09 -0.28
C GLY A 79 -3.07 -13.77 -0.52
N ALA A 80 -1.79 -13.74 -0.17
CA ALA A 80 -0.92 -12.59 -0.40
C ALA A 80 0.34 -12.99 -1.14
N ILE A 81 0.75 -12.15 -2.08
CA ILE A 81 2.10 -12.12 -2.62
C ILE A 81 2.75 -10.83 -2.15
N ALA A 82 3.85 -10.96 -1.43
CA ALA A 82 4.63 -9.82 -0.95
C ALA A 82 5.91 -9.66 -1.77
N ALA A 83 6.42 -8.44 -1.89
CA ALA A 83 7.76 -8.22 -2.36
C ALA A 83 8.74 -8.94 -1.42
N ALA A 84 9.74 -9.60 -1.97
CA ALA A 84 10.74 -10.30 -1.17
C ALA A 84 11.44 -9.29 -0.24
N GLY A 85 11.15 -9.38 1.04
CA GLY A 85 11.73 -8.55 2.09
C GLY A 85 11.86 -9.39 3.36
N ASP A 86 13.08 -9.59 3.81
CA ASP A 86 13.37 -10.20 5.11
C ASP A 86 13.29 -9.10 6.17
N LEU A 87 12.17 -9.02 6.90
CA LEU A 87 11.99 -8.05 7.98
C LEU A 87 13.02 -8.22 9.10
N THR A 88 13.53 -9.44 9.32
CA THR A 88 14.58 -9.70 10.32
C THR A 88 15.88 -9.03 9.86
N LYS A 89 16.25 -9.23 8.60
CA LYS A 89 17.44 -8.58 8.00
C LYS A 89 17.26 -7.05 7.98
N LEU A 90 16.08 -6.56 7.60
CA LEU A 90 15.77 -5.13 7.62
C LEU A 90 15.92 -4.56 9.03
N GLY A 91 15.38 -5.26 10.04
CA GLY A 91 15.51 -4.88 11.43
C GLY A 91 16.96 -4.83 11.91
N ALA A 92 17.80 -5.79 11.49
CA ALA A 92 19.23 -5.82 11.82
C ALA A 92 19.98 -4.62 11.20
N ILE A 93 19.73 -4.30 9.93
CA ILE A 93 20.32 -3.12 9.26
C ILE A 93 19.91 -1.83 9.99
N LEU A 94 18.64 -1.68 10.35
CA LEU A 94 18.16 -0.51 11.07
C LEU A 94 18.80 -0.40 12.48
N ALA A 95 18.98 -1.52 13.18
CA ALA A 95 19.64 -1.54 14.48
C ALA A 95 21.11 -1.14 14.37
N GLU A 96 21.81 -1.56 13.31
CA GLU A 96 23.18 -1.16 13.03
C GLU A 96 23.30 0.35 12.78
N LEU A 97 22.44 0.90 11.91
CA LEU A 97 22.38 2.34 11.62
C LEU A 97 22.06 3.19 12.87
N ALA A 98 21.17 2.72 13.73
CA ALA A 98 20.85 3.39 14.98
C ALA A 98 22.03 3.36 15.97
N SER A 99 22.72 2.21 16.09
CA SER A 99 23.85 2.03 17.02
C SER A 99 25.08 2.82 16.61
N ALA A 100 25.27 3.06 15.31
CA ALA A 100 26.32 3.95 14.80
C ALA A 100 26.12 5.41 15.22
N GLY A 101 24.92 5.78 15.72
CA GLY A 101 24.61 7.13 16.21
C GLY A 101 24.41 8.17 15.09
N GLU A 102 24.36 7.75 13.86
CA GLU A 102 24.18 8.65 12.71
C GLU A 102 22.75 9.16 12.59
N PHE A 103 21.76 8.31 12.95
CA PHE A 103 20.33 8.58 12.80
C PHE A 103 19.56 8.27 14.07
N ARG A 104 18.58 9.11 14.39
CA ARG A 104 17.67 8.94 15.53
C ARG A 104 16.27 8.64 15.01
N PHE A 105 15.77 7.46 15.36
CA PHE A 105 14.43 7.00 15.06
C PHE A 105 14.02 5.91 16.04
N ARG A 106 12.73 5.66 16.13
CA ARG A 106 12.18 4.46 16.81
C ARG A 106 11.43 3.61 15.81
N ARG A 107 11.63 2.31 15.86
CA ARG A 107 10.93 1.37 15.00
C ARG A 107 9.51 1.16 15.48
N PHE A 108 8.56 1.20 14.55
CA PHE A 108 7.13 1.06 14.84
C PHE A 108 6.78 -0.29 15.48
N ASP A 109 7.43 -1.36 15.06
CA ASP A 109 7.24 -2.72 15.58
C ASP A 109 7.73 -2.90 17.01
N GLU A 110 8.64 -2.04 17.49
CA GLU A 110 9.15 -2.01 18.87
C GLU A 110 8.35 -1.09 19.80
N LEU A 111 7.49 -0.23 19.26
CA LEU A 111 6.70 0.69 20.08
C LEU A 111 5.59 -0.07 20.83
N PRO A 112 5.29 0.30 22.08
CA PRO A 112 4.10 -0.17 22.78
C PRO A 112 2.82 0.16 21.99
N LEU A 113 1.81 -0.70 22.03
CA LEU A 113 0.53 -0.48 21.33
C LEU A 113 -0.13 0.84 21.73
N GLU A 114 -0.06 1.21 23.02
CA GLU A 114 -0.57 2.48 23.52
C GLU A 114 0.12 3.67 22.83
N THR A 115 1.44 3.60 22.66
CA THR A 115 2.20 4.63 21.95
C THR A 115 1.76 4.73 20.50
N ILE A 116 1.57 3.60 19.82
CA ILE A 116 1.06 3.55 18.45
C ILE A 116 -0.32 4.18 18.39
N SER A 117 -1.23 3.81 19.29
CA SER A 117 -2.58 4.38 19.35
C SER A 117 -2.56 5.89 19.52
N ASN A 118 -1.72 6.41 20.41
CA ASN A 118 -1.59 7.85 20.66
C ASN A 118 -1.02 8.61 19.46
N LEU A 119 -0.04 8.03 18.76
CA LEU A 119 0.57 8.65 17.58
C LEU A 119 -0.36 8.64 16.35
N THR A 120 -1.12 7.56 16.16
CA THR A 120 -1.89 7.33 14.95
C THR A 120 -3.37 7.64 15.09
N GLY A 121 -3.89 7.71 16.30
CA GLY A 121 -5.33 7.80 16.58
C GLY A 121 -6.07 6.46 16.39
N LEU A 122 -5.36 5.36 16.15
CA LEU A 122 -5.95 4.04 16.03
C LEU A 122 -6.34 3.50 17.40
N ASP A 123 -7.46 2.77 17.48
CA ASP A 123 -7.76 1.98 18.66
C ASP A 123 -6.72 0.85 18.85
N PRO A 124 -6.59 0.26 20.05
CA PRO A 124 -5.56 -0.74 20.34
C PRO A 124 -5.63 -1.98 19.41
N ARG A 125 -6.82 -2.37 18.97
CA ARG A 125 -7.01 -3.50 18.04
C ARG A 125 -6.45 -3.15 16.66
N LEU A 126 -6.77 -1.98 16.13
CA LEU A 126 -6.23 -1.51 14.85
C LEU A 126 -4.72 -1.26 14.93
N ALA A 127 -4.23 -0.73 16.05
CA ALA A 127 -2.80 -0.58 16.29
C ALA A 127 -2.05 -1.94 16.25
N ALA A 128 -2.66 -2.99 16.79
CA ALA A 128 -2.12 -4.35 16.70
C ALA A 128 -2.09 -4.89 15.26
N LEU A 129 -3.11 -4.58 14.44
CA LEU A 129 -3.10 -4.94 13.02
C LEU A 129 -2.05 -4.15 12.24
N ALA A 130 -1.89 -2.85 12.52
CA ALA A 130 -0.89 -2.00 11.89
C ALA A 130 0.56 -2.43 12.15
N ARG A 131 0.81 -3.17 13.25
CA ARG A 131 2.12 -3.77 13.56
C ARG A 131 2.43 -5.03 12.75
N GLN A 132 1.43 -5.70 12.17
CA GLN A 132 1.60 -6.95 11.41
C GLN A 132 2.13 -6.64 10.01
N ARG A 133 3.36 -6.10 9.95
CA ARG A 133 4.03 -5.74 8.69
C ARG A 133 4.56 -7.00 8.01
N LEU A 134 4.57 -6.99 6.68
CA LEU A 134 5.11 -8.08 5.86
C LEU A 134 6.31 -7.66 5.00
N THR A 135 6.39 -6.39 4.62
CA THR A 135 7.39 -5.94 3.64
C THR A 135 8.14 -4.69 4.05
N SER A 136 7.64 -3.93 5.02
CA SER A 136 8.20 -2.64 5.41
C SER A 136 8.17 -2.41 6.91
N LEU A 137 9.13 -1.65 7.44
CA LEU A 137 9.14 -1.18 8.82
C LEU A 137 9.00 0.33 8.85
N PRO A 138 7.89 0.86 9.41
CA PRO A 138 7.76 2.29 9.65
C PRO A 138 8.68 2.73 10.79
N LEU A 139 9.32 3.87 10.62
CA LEU A 139 10.15 4.53 11.63
C LEU A 139 9.47 5.80 12.09
N LEU A 140 9.37 6.02 13.39
CA LEU A 140 9.12 7.34 13.95
C LEU A 140 10.43 8.13 13.89
N TRP A 141 10.49 9.05 12.94
CA TRP A 141 11.69 9.83 12.67
C TRP A 141 11.86 10.93 13.73
N GLU A 142 13.04 11.00 14.35
CA GLU A 142 13.35 11.92 15.45
C GLU A 142 14.48 12.91 15.09
N ASP A 143 15.06 12.80 13.90
CA ASP A 143 16.04 13.76 13.37
C ASP A 143 15.38 14.80 12.43
N GLY A 144 16.16 15.79 12.03
CA GLY A 144 15.75 16.75 11.03
C GLY A 144 15.56 16.14 9.62
N SER A 145 14.82 16.84 8.79
CA SER A 145 14.58 16.40 7.39
C SER A 145 15.86 16.36 6.54
N ASP A 146 16.88 17.12 6.91
CA ASP A 146 18.19 17.14 6.28
C ASP A 146 18.90 15.78 6.36
N LYS A 147 18.72 15.05 7.47
CA LYS A 147 19.30 13.72 7.65
C LYS A 147 18.57 12.58 6.91
N LEU A 148 17.35 12.81 6.44
CA LEU A 148 16.59 11.79 5.75
C LEU A 148 17.25 11.33 4.45
N THR A 149 17.88 12.25 3.73
CA THR A 149 18.65 11.92 2.51
C THR A 149 19.84 11.01 2.83
N GLY A 150 20.53 11.24 3.95
CA GLY A 150 21.58 10.37 4.44
C GLY A 150 21.10 8.96 4.76
N LEU A 151 19.95 8.85 5.44
CA LEU A 151 19.31 7.55 5.70
C LEU A 151 18.97 6.83 4.39
N GLN A 152 18.38 7.53 3.42
CA GLN A 152 18.05 6.97 2.11
C GLN A 152 19.28 6.43 1.38
N GLN A 153 20.41 7.16 1.43
CA GLN A 153 21.67 6.72 0.84
C GLN A 153 22.24 5.49 1.54
N ALA A 154 22.23 5.48 2.88
CA ALA A 154 22.69 4.34 3.66
C ALA A 154 21.85 3.07 3.35
N LEU A 155 20.52 3.21 3.28
CA LEU A 155 19.63 2.11 2.95
C LEU A 155 19.78 1.62 1.50
N ALA A 156 20.05 2.51 0.55
CA ALA A 156 20.26 2.16 -0.85
C ALA A 156 21.46 1.22 -1.05
N ALA A 157 22.48 1.32 -0.22
CA ALA A 157 23.63 0.40 -0.22
C ALA A 157 23.21 -1.06 0.10
N HIS A 158 22.07 -1.25 0.75
CA HIS A 158 21.49 -2.56 1.08
C HIS A 158 20.31 -2.94 0.14
N GLY A 159 20.07 -2.19 -0.94
CA GLY A 159 18.94 -2.40 -1.85
C GLY A 159 17.58 -2.02 -1.23
N LEU A 160 17.58 -1.18 -0.20
CA LEU A 160 16.39 -0.71 0.52
C LEU A 160 16.08 0.75 0.17
N GLY A 161 14.82 1.13 0.34
CA GLY A 161 14.37 2.51 0.20
C GLY A 161 13.69 3.04 1.46
N ALA A 162 13.53 4.36 1.53
CA ALA A 162 12.78 5.02 2.58
C ALA A 162 11.84 6.07 1.97
N VAL A 163 10.55 5.98 2.30
CA VAL A 163 9.51 6.88 1.81
C VAL A 163 8.79 7.53 2.99
N SER A 164 8.72 8.85 2.99
CA SER A 164 7.95 9.59 4.00
C SER A 164 6.45 9.43 3.76
N GLY A 165 5.71 9.13 4.81
CA GLY A 165 4.26 9.03 4.77
C GLY A 165 3.64 9.43 6.12
N GLY A 166 2.97 10.58 6.15
CA GLY A 166 2.40 11.11 7.39
C GLY A 166 3.48 11.40 8.44
N GLN A 167 3.41 10.73 9.57
CA GLN A 167 4.36 10.90 10.70
C GLN A 167 5.52 9.90 10.65
N PHE A 168 5.53 8.98 9.67
CA PHE A 168 6.48 7.88 9.62
C PHE A 168 7.31 7.90 8.34
N VAL A 169 8.51 7.34 8.44
CA VAL A 169 9.34 6.98 7.30
C VAL A 169 9.22 5.48 7.12
N HIS A 170 8.63 5.05 6.01
CA HIS A 170 8.48 3.62 5.68
C HIS A 170 9.74 3.11 5.01
N VAL A 171 10.40 2.14 5.61
CA VAL A 171 11.62 1.51 5.10
C VAL A 171 11.32 0.09 4.65
N GLY A 172 11.80 -0.27 3.47
CA GLY A 172 11.60 -1.60 2.88
C GLY A 172 12.23 -1.72 1.49
N PRO A 173 12.01 -2.83 0.81
CA PRO A 173 12.37 -2.95 -0.60
C PRO A 173 11.73 -1.81 -1.42
N PRO A 174 12.40 -1.30 -2.46
CA PRO A 174 11.81 -0.29 -3.34
C PRO A 174 10.52 -0.85 -3.96
N CYS A 175 9.40 -0.22 -3.66
CA CYS A 175 8.09 -0.58 -4.16
C CYS A 175 7.20 0.66 -4.25
N ASP A 176 6.21 0.63 -5.11
CA ASP A 176 5.17 1.64 -5.23
C ASP A 176 3.85 1.01 -5.69
N LYS A 177 2.76 1.73 -5.46
CA LYS A 177 1.40 1.27 -5.80
C LYS A 177 1.20 1.06 -7.31
N ALA A 178 1.90 1.82 -8.16
CA ALA A 178 1.78 1.70 -9.61
C ALA A 178 2.41 0.42 -10.14
N THR A 179 3.60 0.08 -9.64
CA THR A 179 4.27 -1.19 -9.96
C THR A 179 3.43 -2.38 -9.54
N ALA A 180 2.89 -2.36 -8.31
CA ALA A 180 2.00 -3.42 -7.83
C ALA A 180 0.71 -3.52 -8.68
N LEU A 181 0.11 -2.39 -9.07
CA LEU A 181 -1.07 -2.39 -9.94
C LEU A 181 -0.76 -2.91 -11.35
N THR A 182 0.42 -2.59 -11.90
CA THR A 182 0.87 -3.12 -13.19
C THR A 182 0.92 -4.65 -13.14
N ARG A 183 1.40 -5.21 -12.04
CA ARG A 183 1.42 -6.66 -11.80
C ARG A 183 0.00 -7.25 -11.72
N VAL A 184 -0.91 -6.59 -11.00
CA VAL A 184 -2.33 -6.98 -10.98
C VAL A 184 -2.91 -7.01 -12.39
N ARG A 185 -2.64 -5.99 -13.21
CA ARG A 185 -3.10 -5.94 -14.62
C ARG A 185 -2.54 -7.09 -15.46
N GLN A 186 -1.26 -7.42 -15.29
CA GLN A 186 -0.62 -8.54 -15.98
C GLN A 186 -1.31 -9.87 -15.64
N TRP A 187 -1.61 -10.10 -14.36
CA TRP A 187 -2.33 -11.31 -13.92
C TRP A 187 -3.74 -11.42 -14.49
N LEU A 188 -4.38 -10.31 -14.77
CA LEU A 188 -5.72 -10.24 -15.37
C LEU A 188 -5.69 -10.31 -16.91
N GLY A 189 -4.56 -10.65 -17.53
CA GLY A 189 -4.44 -10.79 -18.98
C GLY A 189 -3.93 -9.55 -19.71
N GLY A 190 -3.41 -8.57 -18.96
CA GLY A 190 -2.82 -7.35 -19.49
C GLY A 190 -3.86 -6.33 -19.98
N GLN A 191 -3.37 -5.29 -20.68
CA GLN A 191 -4.19 -4.15 -21.11
C GLN A 191 -5.28 -4.53 -22.15
N ALA A 192 -5.04 -5.57 -22.94
CA ALA A 192 -5.98 -6.03 -23.96
C ALA A 192 -7.23 -6.71 -23.36
N ALA A 193 -7.12 -7.28 -22.17
CA ALA A 193 -8.22 -7.95 -21.48
C ALA A 193 -8.99 -7.04 -20.52
N MET A 194 -8.41 -5.90 -20.15
CA MET A 194 -8.99 -4.91 -19.26
C MET A 194 -9.24 -3.62 -20.04
N GLY A 195 -10.43 -3.07 -19.90
CA GLY A 195 -10.71 -1.71 -20.36
C GLY A 195 -9.81 -0.67 -19.69
N GLY A 196 -10.20 0.60 -19.75
CA GLY A 196 -9.47 1.70 -19.13
C GLY A 196 -9.35 1.57 -17.60
N MET A 197 -8.39 2.27 -17.02
CA MET A 197 -8.12 2.32 -15.60
C MET A 197 -8.45 3.70 -15.02
N LEU A 198 -9.35 3.74 -14.04
CA LEU A 198 -9.61 4.91 -13.20
C LEU A 198 -8.84 4.78 -11.89
N ALA A 199 -8.00 5.77 -11.57
CA ALA A 199 -7.34 5.86 -10.27
C ALA A 199 -7.84 7.03 -9.45
N CYS A 200 -7.91 6.82 -8.12
CA CYS A 200 -8.29 7.81 -7.13
C CYS A 200 -7.17 7.92 -6.09
N GLY A 201 -6.75 9.14 -5.75
CA GLY A 201 -5.71 9.35 -4.75
C GLY A 201 -5.66 10.79 -4.24
N ASP A 202 -4.89 11.03 -3.18
CA ASP A 202 -4.82 12.33 -2.49
C ASP A 202 -3.42 12.73 -2.01
N SER A 203 -2.42 11.88 -2.17
CA SER A 203 -1.08 12.08 -1.58
C SER A 203 0.06 11.57 -2.47
N ASP A 204 1.29 11.97 -2.13
CA ASP A 204 2.45 11.67 -2.98
C ASP A 204 2.68 10.18 -3.24
N ASN A 205 2.32 9.31 -2.30
CA ASN A 205 2.41 7.86 -2.48
C ASN A 205 1.36 7.30 -3.49
N ASP A 206 0.41 8.13 -3.94
CA ASP A 206 -0.56 7.79 -5.00
C ASP A 206 -0.13 8.33 -6.37
N ARG A 207 0.90 9.19 -6.42
CA ARG A 207 1.33 9.87 -7.65
C ARG A 207 1.55 8.90 -8.81
N GLY A 208 2.37 7.87 -8.61
CA GLY A 208 2.65 6.88 -9.64
C GLY A 208 1.39 6.16 -10.12
N LEU A 209 0.48 5.82 -9.20
CA LEU A 209 -0.80 5.21 -9.52
C LEU A 209 -1.68 6.13 -10.38
N LEU A 210 -1.79 7.40 -10.00
CA LEU A 210 -2.57 8.41 -10.70
C LEU A 210 -1.98 8.73 -12.08
N GLU A 211 -0.66 8.77 -12.20
CA GLU A 211 0.02 9.03 -13.48
C GLU A 211 -0.05 7.83 -14.44
N ALA A 212 -0.15 6.61 -13.94
CA ALA A 212 -0.29 5.41 -14.75
C ALA A 212 -1.74 5.14 -15.21
N ALA A 213 -2.74 5.83 -14.64
CA ALA A 213 -4.16 5.61 -14.94
C ALA A 213 -4.59 6.25 -16.26
N ASP A 214 -5.61 5.73 -16.91
CA ASP A 214 -6.25 6.38 -18.07
C ASP A 214 -7.06 7.61 -17.62
N LEU A 215 -7.74 7.49 -16.47
CA LEU A 215 -8.44 8.58 -15.80
C LEU A 215 -7.92 8.74 -14.36
N ALA A 216 -7.59 9.96 -13.96
CA ALA A 216 -7.08 10.28 -12.63
C ALA A 216 -7.99 11.24 -11.90
N LEU A 217 -8.47 10.86 -10.71
CA LEU A 217 -9.21 11.69 -9.77
C LEU A 217 -8.31 12.04 -8.58
N VAL A 218 -7.94 13.30 -8.46
CA VAL A 218 -7.13 13.82 -7.36
C VAL A 218 -8.03 14.44 -6.31
N PHE A 219 -8.04 13.86 -5.12
CA PHE A 219 -8.84 14.38 -4.01
C PHE A 219 -8.06 15.42 -3.22
N SER A 220 -8.66 16.57 -2.99
CA SER A 220 -8.09 17.68 -2.22
C SER A 220 -9.02 18.11 -1.10
N SER A 221 -8.48 18.80 -0.10
CA SER A 221 -9.25 19.37 1.00
C SER A 221 -8.66 20.72 1.42
N ALA A 222 -9.34 21.44 2.31
CA ALA A 222 -8.81 22.69 2.85
C ALA A 222 -7.44 22.52 3.57
N LYS A 223 -7.14 21.31 4.06
CA LYS A 223 -5.87 20.99 4.74
C LYS A 223 -4.84 20.32 3.79
N ARG A 224 -5.27 19.89 2.61
CA ARG A 224 -4.42 19.17 1.66
C ARG A 224 -4.70 19.69 0.25
N PRO A 225 -3.79 20.52 -0.32
CA PRO A 225 -3.92 20.99 -1.70
C PRO A 225 -3.92 19.82 -2.67
N PRO A 226 -4.44 19.99 -3.90
CA PRO A 226 -4.43 18.94 -4.89
C PRO A 226 -2.99 18.55 -5.25
N LEU A 227 -2.76 17.25 -5.36
CA LEU A 227 -1.48 16.70 -5.82
C LEU A 227 -1.23 17.12 -7.27
N PRO A 228 -0.14 17.82 -7.58
CA PRO A 228 0.21 18.15 -8.95
C PRO A 228 0.67 16.89 -9.71
N LEU A 229 0.07 16.63 -10.88
CA LEU A 229 0.44 15.53 -11.77
C LEU A 229 1.06 16.09 -13.06
N SER A 230 1.86 15.28 -13.73
CA SER A 230 2.46 15.62 -15.04
C SER A 230 1.46 15.47 -16.20
N ARG A 231 0.26 14.98 -15.93
CA ARG A 231 -0.81 14.71 -16.90
C ARG A 231 -2.14 15.36 -16.49
N PRO A 232 -3.11 15.47 -17.41
CA PRO A 232 -4.46 15.93 -17.06
C PRO A 232 -5.11 15.04 -16.02
N CYS A 233 -5.79 15.66 -15.04
CA CYS A 233 -6.54 14.99 -14.00
C CYS A 233 -7.78 15.79 -13.62
N THR A 234 -8.75 15.15 -13.01
CA THR A 234 -9.90 15.82 -12.40
C THR A 234 -9.62 16.03 -10.92
N VAL A 235 -9.63 17.29 -10.48
CA VAL A 235 -9.51 17.63 -9.05
C VAL A 235 -10.88 17.64 -8.42
N VAL A 236 -11.02 16.86 -7.33
CA VAL A 236 -12.28 16.72 -6.57
C VAL A 236 -12.09 17.27 -5.17
N GLN A 237 -12.95 18.21 -4.76
CA GLN A 237 -12.93 18.70 -3.38
C GLN A 237 -13.52 17.63 -2.45
N ALA A 238 -12.67 17.13 -1.54
CA ALA A 238 -13.07 16.14 -0.55
C ALA A 238 -14.05 16.77 0.47
N GLY A 239 -15.22 16.25 0.55
CA GLY A 239 -16.27 16.67 1.48
C GLY A 239 -17.07 15.47 2.03
N GLY A 240 -16.41 14.31 2.09
CA GLY A 240 -17.03 13.04 2.49
C GLY A 240 -17.28 12.10 1.31
N PRO A 241 -18.05 11.00 1.50
CA PRO A 241 -18.26 9.98 0.49
C PRO A 241 -19.10 10.44 -0.73
N GLY A 242 -19.99 11.44 -0.55
CA GLY A 242 -20.87 11.93 -1.62
C GLY A 242 -20.09 12.50 -2.82
N PRO A 243 -19.23 13.51 -2.65
CA PRO A 243 -18.43 14.05 -3.74
C PRO A 243 -17.51 13.02 -4.39
N TRP A 244 -16.99 12.07 -3.60
CA TRP A 244 -16.17 10.97 -4.12
C TRP A 244 -16.98 10.09 -5.10
N LEU A 245 -18.16 9.65 -4.66
CA LEU A 245 -19.04 8.79 -5.47
C LEU A 245 -19.46 9.49 -6.76
N ALA A 246 -19.92 10.74 -6.66
CA ALA A 246 -20.33 11.53 -7.82
C ALA A 246 -19.21 11.71 -8.86
N ALA A 247 -17.98 11.96 -8.40
CA ALA A 247 -16.81 12.10 -9.28
C ALA A 247 -16.45 10.78 -9.99
N VAL A 248 -16.51 9.66 -9.28
CA VAL A 248 -16.27 8.33 -9.86
C VAL A 248 -17.34 7.98 -10.89
N GLU A 249 -18.62 8.23 -10.59
CA GLU A 249 -19.74 7.99 -11.51
C GLU A 249 -19.61 8.82 -12.79
N ALA A 250 -19.34 10.13 -12.66
CA ALA A 250 -19.16 11.01 -13.81
C ALA A 250 -17.94 10.61 -14.68
N ALA A 251 -16.84 10.19 -14.08
CA ALA A 251 -15.67 9.71 -14.80
C ALA A 251 -15.97 8.43 -15.58
N LEU A 252 -16.71 7.49 -14.99
CA LEU A 252 -17.10 6.24 -15.64
C LEU A 252 -18.11 6.45 -16.79
N GLU A 253 -19.02 7.41 -16.68
CA GLU A 253 -19.96 7.77 -17.74
C GLU A 253 -19.24 8.40 -18.92
N SER A 254 -18.29 9.28 -18.67
CA SER A 254 -17.47 9.94 -19.72
C SER A 254 -16.63 8.94 -20.52
N SER A 255 -16.15 7.89 -19.86
CA SER A 255 -15.32 6.86 -20.54
C SER A 255 -16.13 5.92 -21.43
N GLN A 256 -17.45 5.81 -21.24
CA GLN A 256 -18.33 4.97 -22.08
C GLN A 256 -18.82 5.70 -23.33
N ALA A 257 -18.67 7.02 -23.38
CA ALA A 257 -19.10 7.87 -24.50
C ALA A 257 -17.97 8.14 -25.52
N SER A 258 -16.77 7.69 -25.25
CA SER A 258 -15.58 7.86 -26.10
C SER A 258 -15.19 6.56 -26.79
#